data_37c4bbf1f216fc6e75a5afc5156afeab
#
_entry.id   37c4bbf1f216fc6e75a5afc5156afeab
#
_cell.length_a   1.000
_cell.length_b   1.000
_cell.length_c   1.000
_cell.angle_alpha   90.00
_cell.angle_beta   90.00
_cell.angle_gamma   90.00
#
_symmetry.space_group_name_H-M   'P 1'
#
loop_
_entity.id
_entity.type
_entity.pdbx_description
1 polymer ?
#
loop_
_entity_poly.entity_id
_entity_poly.type
_entity_poly.pdbx_seq_one_letter_code
_entity_poly.pdbx_strand_id
1 'polypeptide(L)'
;MNISKYFQYRFTLSEDGAKTFIKGVIASLFLNLALMLPVIFIFLFITDYLHPVIQAGNSTTHGLWYYVLTALCFMTVLFVIAMIQYKSTYTKIYTESANRRIGIAEKLRKLPLAFFGEKNLSDLTATMMEDCNMLETLFSHTVPQLFASVISIILIATGMFFYNWQLALALFGVVPVATTVIFLGKRLMDKANKEYYHVRRDTTEQIQEGLEAAQEIKSYNGEAAYCDRLDKQLEIYEATLQRGEFLGAGLVGSAQSILKLGLASVIIAGAYLLGLGSIDMFTYLVFLLVVASIYNPIMDVFNHMATLILLDVRIDRIREMNDMPAQQGDEDCTVEGYDICFDKVDFAYETSKQVLRNVSFTAKQGKVTALVGPSGGGKSTSAKLAARFWDIHGGKITLGGRDISK
;
A
#
# COMPACT_ATOMS: atom_id res chain seq x y z
N MET A 1 -0.21 -20.86 -12.88
CA MET A 1 0.71 -20.12 -11.96
C MET A 1 0.15 -20.30 -10.55
N ASN A 2 0.98 -20.75 -9.59
CA ASN A 2 0.51 -20.97 -8.22
C ASN A 2 0.12 -19.61 -7.60
N ILE A 3 -1.05 -19.52 -6.93
CA ILE A 3 -1.59 -18.28 -6.33
C ILE A 3 -0.53 -17.56 -5.48
N SER A 4 0.28 -18.31 -4.72
CA SER A 4 1.39 -17.76 -3.93
C SER A 4 2.44 -17.05 -4.81
N LYS A 5 2.82 -17.63 -5.95
CA LYS A 5 3.76 -17.00 -6.88
C LYS A 5 3.21 -15.74 -7.53
N TYR A 6 1.91 -15.69 -7.78
CA TYR A 6 1.26 -14.48 -8.28
C TYR A 6 1.36 -13.33 -7.28
N PHE A 7 1.01 -13.57 -6.01
CA PHE A 7 1.10 -12.55 -4.97
C PHE A 7 2.55 -12.16 -4.64
N GLN A 8 3.48 -13.10 -4.69
CA GLN A 8 4.91 -12.84 -4.54
C GLN A 8 5.41 -11.82 -5.59
N TYR A 9 5.09 -12.06 -6.87
CA TYR A 9 5.48 -11.16 -7.96
C TYR A 9 4.71 -9.83 -7.90
N ARG A 10 3.39 -9.88 -7.73
CA ARG A 10 2.51 -8.70 -7.76
C ARG A 10 2.83 -7.71 -6.65
N PHE A 11 3.15 -8.20 -5.46
CA PHE A 11 3.35 -7.39 -4.25
C PHE A 11 4.79 -7.36 -3.75
N THR A 12 5.74 -7.87 -4.50
CA THR A 12 7.16 -7.94 -4.10
C THR A 12 7.35 -8.52 -2.69
N LEU A 13 6.60 -9.60 -2.39
CA LEU A 13 6.68 -10.31 -1.11
C LEU A 13 7.71 -11.43 -1.18
N SER A 14 8.28 -11.79 -0.03
CA SER A 14 9.05 -13.04 0.10
C SER A 14 8.13 -14.26 -0.09
N GLU A 15 8.69 -15.45 -0.27
CA GLU A 15 7.89 -16.69 -0.38
C GLU A 15 7.04 -16.91 0.88
N ASP A 16 7.62 -16.69 2.05
CA ASP A 16 6.93 -16.81 3.33
C ASP A 16 5.95 -15.66 3.56
N GLY A 17 6.27 -14.45 3.09
CA GLY A 17 5.39 -13.29 3.09
C GLY A 17 4.13 -13.54 2.27
N ALA A 18 4.24 -14.12 1.07
CA ALA A 18 3.10 -14.45 0.23
C ALA A 18 2.21 -15.54 0.84
N LYS A 19 2.81 -16.57 1.46
CA LYS A 19 2.04 -17.61 2.20
C LYS A 19 1.31 -17.01 3.40
N THR A 20 1.97 -16.11 4.12
CA THR A 20 1.40 -15.41 5.27
C THR A 20 0.26 -14.48 4.86
N PHE A 21 0.42 -13.75 3.75
CA PHE A 21 -0.61 -12.90 3.19
C PHE A 21 -1.88 -13.70 2.86
N ILE A 22 -1.75 -14.85 2.18
CA ILE A 22 -2.89 -15.73 1.88
C ILE A 22 -3.57 -16.22 3.17
N LYS A 23 -2.81 -16.61 4.18
CA LYS A 23 -3.36 -17.00 5.50
C LYS A 23 -4.11 -15.83 6.15
N GLY A 24 -3.57 -14.61 6.03
CA GLY A 24 -4.22 -13.39 6.51
C GLY A 24 -5.56 -13.13 5.81
N VAL A 25 -5.61 -13.27 4.49
CA VAL A 25 -6.87 -13.15 3.71
C VAL A 25 -7.90 -14.19 4.15
N ILE A 26 -7.49 -15.45 4.29
CA ILE A 26 -8.37 -16.53 4.74
C ILE A 26 -8.89 -16.28 6.15
N ALA A 27 -8.01 -15.87 7.07
CA ALA A 27 -8.40 -15.57 8.44
C ALA A 27 -9.36 -14.36 8.52
N SER A 28 -9.13 -13.33 7.72
CA SER A 28 -10.03 -12.17 7.60
C SER A 28 -11.38 -12.56 6.98
N LEU A 29 -11.39 -13.48 6.01
CA LEU A 29 -12.63 -14.04 5.45
C LEU A 29 -13.46 -14.76 6.52
N PHE A 30 -12.81 -15.62 7.33
CA PHE A 30 -13.50 -16.29 8.43
C PHE A 30 -14.00 -15.30 9.48
N LEU A 31 -13.25 -14.23 9.75
CA LEU A 31 -13.71 -13.16 10.65
C LEU A 31 -14.95 -12.45 10.08
N ASN A 32 -14.94 -12.08 8.81
CA ASN A 32 -16.08 -11.43 8.16
C ASN A 32 -17.35 -12.32 8.20
N LEU A 33 -17.19 -13.63 8.01
CA LEU A 33 -18.29 -14.58 8.14
C LEU A 33 -18.74 -14.76 9.59
N ALA A 34 -17.79 -14.80 10.54
CA ALA A 34 -18.10 -14.90 11.96
C ALA A 34 -18.84 -13.66 12.50
N LEU A 35 -18.60 -12.48 11.93
CA LEU A 35 -19.35 -11.26 12.24
C LEU A 35 -20.84 -11.35 11.86
N MET A 36 -21.26 -12.39 11.11
CA MET A 36 -22.68 -12.71 10.89
C MET A 36 -23.29 -13.55 12.04
N LEU A 37 -22.51 -14.11 12.96
CA LEU A 37 -23.01 -14.87 14.12
C LEU A 37 -24.03 -14.09 14.96
N PRO A 38 -23.86 -12.78 15.26
CA PRO A 38 -24.89 -12.00 15.96
C PRO A 38 -26.22 -11.95 15.20
N VAL A 39 -26.19 -11.93 13.87
CA VAL A 39 -27.41 -11.96 13.05
C VAL A 39 -28.15 -13.30 13.24
N ILE A 40 -27.42 -14.41 13.23
CA ILE A 40 -27.96 -15.75 13.48
C ILE A 40 -28.53 -15.83 14.89
N PHE A 41 -27.82 -15.27 15.89
CA PHE A 41 -28.29 -15.25 17.28
C PHE A 41 -29.59 -14.47 17.44
N ILE A 42 -29.68 -13.27 16.85
CA ILE A 42 -30.90 -12.45 16.86
C ILE A 42 -32.05 -13.18 16.17
N PHE A 43 -31.75 -13.84 15.03
CA PHE A 43 -32.75 -14.63 14.31
C PHE A 43 -33.31 -15.78 15.15
N LEU A 44 -32.44 -16.55 15.82
CA LEU A 44 -32.86 -17.62 16.73
C LEU A 44 -33.75 -17.12 17.85
N PHE A 45 -33.35 -15.99 18.49
CA PHE A 45 -34.13 -15.37 19.54
C PHE A 45 -35.51 -14.92 19.06
N ILE A 46 -35.56 -14.21 17.92
CA ILE A 46 -36.82 -13.72 17.35
C ILE A 46 -37.73 -14.93 16.96
N THR A 47 -37.17 -16.00 16.36
CA THR A 47 -37.91 -17.16 15.96
C THR A 47 -38.56 -17.82 17.17
N ASP A 48 -37.84 -18.03 18.25
CA ASP A 48 -38.38 -18.67 19.46
C ASP A 48 -39.49 -17.86 20.14
N TYR A 49 -39.39 -16.54 20.17
CA TYR A 49 -40.36 -15.69 20.85
C TYR A 49 -41.51 -15.21 19.94
N LEU A 50 -41.25 -15.04 18.63
CA LEU A 50 -42.24 -14.52 17.70
C LEU A 50 -43.09 -15.63 17.09
N HIS A 51 -42.55 -16.85 16.90
CA HIS A 51 -43.25 -17.98 16.28
C HIS A 51 -44.55 -18.35 17.05
N PRO A 52 -44.55 -18.45 18.41
CA PRO A 52 -45.77 -18.72 19.16
C PRO A 52 -46.83 -17.65 19.04
N VAL A 53 -46.41 -16.39 18.92
CA VAL A 53 -47.31 -15.24 18.79
C VAL A 53 -47.99 -15.23 17.41
N ILE A 54 -47.28 -15.61 16.36
CA ILE A 54 -47.79 -15.59 14.97
C ILE A 54 -48.64 -16.82 14.66
N GLN A 55 -48.27 -18.01 15.14
CA GLN A 55 -48.90 -19.30 14.75
C GLN A 55 -49.78 -19.91 15.84
N ALA A 56 -50.08 -19.22 16.94
CA ALA A 56 -50.95 -19.66 18.04
C ALA A 56 -50.69 -21.13 18.48
N GLY A 57 -49.44 -21.55 18.52
CA GLY A 57 -49.01 -22.92 18.88
C GLY A 57 -48.23 -22.97 20.20
N ASN A 58 -48.29 -24.11 20.89
CA ASN A 58 -47.47 -24.40 22.05
C ASN A 58 -46.00 -24.48 21.62
N SER A 59 -45.19 -23.44 21.85
CA SER A 59 -43.76 -23.47 21.64
C SER A 59 -43.03 -23.59 22.96
N THR A 60 -42.07 -24.45 23.01
CA THR A 60 -41.09 -24.51 24.11
C THR A 60 -40.12 -23.34 23.96
N THR A 61 -40.43 -22.21 24.59
CA THR A 61 -39.47 -21.11 24.70
C THR A 61 -38.28 -21.55 25.57
N HIS A 62 -37.08 -21.36 25.05
CA HIS A 62 -35.88 -21.65 25.81
C HIS A 62 -35.75 -20.66 26.98
N GLY A 63 -35.21 -21.12 28.10
CA GLY A 63 -34.98 -20.25 29.27
C GLY A 63 -33.89 -19.22 29.01
N LEU A 64 -33.88 -18.11 29.76
CA LEU A 64 -32.92 -17.01 29.67
C LEU A 64 -31.45 -17.50 29.62
N TRP A 65 -31.11 -18.50 30.41
CA TRP A 65 -29.77 -19.07 30.48
C TRP A 65 -29.32 -19.70 29.16
N TYR A 66 -30.22 -20.24 28.34
CA TYR A 66 -29.89 -20.77 27.01
C TYR A 66 -29.34 -19.64 26.11
N TYR A 67 -29.98 -18.48 26.07
CA TYR A 67 -29.53 -17.36 25.25
C TYR A 67 -28.23 -16.73 25.78
N VAL A 68 -28.08 -16.65 27.12
CA VAL A 68 -26.83 -16.18 27.72
C VAL A 68 -25.65 -17.09 27.38
N LEU A 69 -25.83 -18.40 27.50
CA LEU A 69 -24.78 -19.37 27.14
C LEU A 69 -24.47 -19.38 25.64
N THR A 70 -25.48 -19.29 24.79
CA THR A 70 -25.31 -19.22 23.33
C THR A 70 -24.58 -17.94 22.92
N ALA A 71 -24.94 -16.79 23.51
CA ALA A 71 -24.27 -15.52 23.28
C ALA A 71 -22.79 -15.58 23.72
N LEU A 72 -22.50 -16.13 24.90
CA LEU A 72 -21.14 -16.33 25.39
C LEU A 72 -20.33 -17.26 24.47
N CYS A 73 -20.96 -18.35 23.97
CA CYS A 73 -20.32 -19.24 23.01
C CYS A 73 -19.96 -18.52 21.71
N PHE A 74 -20.89 -17.77 21.10
CA PHE A 74 -20.64 -17.00 19.90
C PHE A 74 -19.56 -15.93 20.11
N MET A 75 -19.61 -15.23 21.23
CA MET A 75 -18.60 -14.22 21.59
C MET A 75 -17.20 -14.85 21.76
N THR A 76 -17.12 -16.04 22.36
CA THR A 76 -15.87 -16.79 22.51
C THR A 76 -15.33 -17.24 21.16
N VAL A 77 -16.18 -17.78 20.28
CA VAL A 77 -15.80 -18.20 18.91
C VAL A 77 -15.29 -16.99 18.12
N LEU A 78 -16.03 -15.87 18.15
CA LEU A 78 -15.64 -14.64 17.47
C LEU A 78 -14.32 -14.10 17.98
N PHE A 79 -14.10 -14.11 19.30
CA PHE A 79 -12.83 -13.70 19.91
C PHE A 79 -11.66 -14.58 19.46
N VAL A 80 -11.84 -15.90 19.43
CA VAL A 80 -10.78 -16.84 18.98
C VAL A 80 -10.45 -16.59 17.50
N ILE A 81 -11.46 -16.44 16.64
CA ILE A 81 -11.26 -16.14 15.21
C ILE A 81 -10.56 -14.79 15.03
N ALA A 82 -10.96 -13.76 15.77
CA ALA A 82 -10.33 -12.44 15.72
C ALA A 82 -8.87 -12.50 16.18
N MET A 83 -8.54 -13.27 17.22
CA MET A 83 -7.16 -13.48 17.66
C MET A 83 -6.30 -14.20 16.62
N ILE A 84 -6.86 -15.20 15.92
CA ILE A 84 -6.19 -15.91 14.82
C ILE A 84 -5.94 -14.94 13.67
N GLN A 85 -6.95 -14.17 13.28
CA GLN A 85 -6.85 -13.16 12.24
C GLN A 85 -5.77 -12.12 12.60
N TYR A 86 -5.81 -11.57 13.81
CA TYR A 86 -4.82 -10.60 14.28
C TYR A 86 -3.39 -11.12 14.18
N LYS A 87 -3.12 -12.33 14.70
CA LYS A 87 -1.79 -12.95 14.60
C LYS A 87 -1.36 -13.22 13.16
N SER A 88 -2.29 -13.57 12.28
CA SER A 88 -1.98 -13.90 10.90
C SER A 88 -1.72 -12.68 10.03
N THR A 89 -2.36 -11.54 10.32
CA THR A 89 -2.21 -10.31 9.55
C THR A 89 -1.12 -9.41 10.12
N TYR A 90 -1.15 -9.10 11.42
CA TYR A 90 -0.26 -8.08 11.98
C TYR A 90 1.15 -8.60 12.29
N THR A 91 1.26 -9.61 13.17
CA THR A 91 2.56 -10.01 13.70
C THR A 91 3.55 -10.43 12.61
N LYS A 92 3.08 -11.17 11.61
CA LYS A 92 3.94 -11.68 10.54
C LYS A 92 4.26 -10.66 9.45
N ILE A 93 3.38 -9.70 9.22
CA ILE A 93 3.63 -8.62 8.27
C ILE A 93 4.71 -7.67 8.80
N TYR A 94 4.76 -7.41 10.09
CA TYR A 94 5.86 -6.64 10.68
C TYR A 94 7.22 -7.30 10.46
N THR A 95 7.30 -8.63 10.60
CA THR A 95 8.52 -9.38 10.29
C THR A 95 8.90 -9.26 8.81
N GLU A 96 7.93 -9.37 7.91
CA GLU A 96 8.17 -9.20 6.47
C GLU A 96 8.64 -7.78 6.14
N SER A 97 8.06 -6.76 6.77
CA SER A 97 8.48 -5.36 6.62
C SER A 97 9.90 -5.13 7.11
N ALA A 98 10.28 -5.70 8.25
CA ALA A 98 11.65 -5.64 8.76
C ALA A 98 12.63 -6.31 7.80
N ASN A 99 12.31 -7.51 7.29
CA ASN A 99 13.13 -8.23 6.31
C ASN A 99 13.27 -7.45 5.00
N ARG A 100 12.22 -6.77 4.56
CA ARG A 100 12.25 -5.90 3.37
C ARG A 100 13.22 -4.74 3.56
N ARG A 101 13.18 -4.03 4.70
CA ARG A 101 14.12 -2.95 5.02
C ARG A 101 15.56 -3.44 5.07
N ILE A 102 15.80 -4.61 5.68
CA ILE A 102 17.12 -5.24 5.71
C ILE A 102 17.56 -5.60 4.29
N GLY A 103 16.68 -6.19 3.47
CA GLY A 103 16.97 -6.52 2.07
C GLY A 103 17.35 -5.29 1.22
N ILE A 104 16.63 -4.17 1.40
CA ILE A 104 16.96 -2.90 0.73
C ILE A 104 18.32 -2.39 1.22
N ALA A 105 18.59 -2.40 2.53
CA ALA A 105 19.87 -1.96 3.09
C ALA A 105 21.04 -2.81 2.56
N GLU A 106 20.87 -4.14 2.50
CA GLU A 106 21.88 -5.05 1.91
C GLU A 106 22.07 -4.82 0.40
N LYS A 107 20.99 -4.49 -0.30
CA LYS A 107 21.08 -4.11 -1.71
C LYS A 107 21.85 -2.81 -1.89
N LEU A 108 21.53 -1.78 -1.09
CA LEU A 108 22.26 -0.50 -1.13
C LEU A 108 23.75 -0.68 -0.84
N ARG A 109 24.11 -1.54 0.12
CA ARG A 109 25.52 -1.87 0.41
C ARG A 109 26.28 -2.43 -0.79
N LYS A 110 25.59 -3.10 -1.72
CA LYS A 110 26.18 -3.72 -2.93
C LYS A 110 26.12 -2.83 -4.16
N LEU A 111 25.53 -1.63 -4.06
CA LEU A 111 25.51 -0.69 -5.18
C LEU A 111 26.84 0.08 -5.30
N PRO A 112 27.26 0.47 -6.52
CA PRO A 112 28.46 1.27 -6.72
C PRO A 112 28.31 2.63 -6.02
N LEU A 113 29.40 3.19 -5.50
CA LEU A 113 29.40 4.49 -4.84
C LEU A 113 28.91 5.63 -5.74
N ALA A 114 29.07 5.50 -7.05
CA ALA A 114 28.51 6.39 -8.04
C ALA A 114 27.02 6.64 -7.88
N PHE A 115 26.27 5.57 -7.56
CA PHE A 115 24.83 5.63 -7.34
C PHE A 115 24.42 6.66 -6.30
N PHE A 116 25.17 6.77 -5.20
CA PHE A 116 24.89 7.74 -4.13
C PHE A 116 25.24 9.19 -4.51
N GLY A 117 26.01 9.38 -5.59
CA GLY A 117 26.28 10.71 -6.15
C GLY A 117 25.23 11.16 -7.18
N GLU A 118 24.53 10.23 -7.80
CA GLU A 118 23.52 10.50 -8.85
C GLU A 118 22.10 10.55 -8.31
N LYS A 119 21.80 9.72 -7.31
CA LYS A 119 20.47 9.68 -6.66
C LYS A 119 20.42 10.55 -5.41
N ASN A 120 19.31 11.22 -5.23
CA ASN A 120 19.09 12.02 -4.02
C ASN A 120 18.96 11.09 -2.79
N LEU A 121 19.82 11.29 -1.80
CA LEU A 121 19.80 10.52 -0.55
C LEU A 121 18.45 10.61 0.16
N SER A 122 17.74 11.73 0.02
CA SER A 122 16.40 11.93 0.58
C SER A 122 15.38 10.96 -0.05
N ASP A 123 15.46 10.71 -1.35
CA ASP A 123 14.58 9.75 -2.04
C ASP A 123 14.81 8.32 -1.55
N LEU A 124 16.07 7.93 -1.35
CA LEU A 124 16.42 6.61 -0.82
C LEU A 124 15.91 6.42 0.60
N THR A 125 16.08 7.45 1.43
CA THR A 125 15.57 7.44 2.81
C THR A 125 14.05 7.38 2.83
N ALA A 126 13.36 8.16 1.98
CA ALA A 126 11.91 8.12 1.84
C ALA A 126 11.42 6.73 1.43
N THR A 127 12.07 6.07 0.46
CA THR A 127 11.71 4.71 0.05
C THR A 127 11.91 3.70 1.18
N MET A 128 13.03 3.77 1.92
CA MET A 128 13.30 2.84 3.02
C MET A 128 12.36 3.03 4.22
N MET A 129 12.05 4.28 4.56
CA MET A 129 11.30 4.60 5.76
C MET A 129 9.81 4.75 5.47
N GLU A 130 9.46 5.60 4.52
CA GLU A 130 8.08 6.00 4.26
C GLU A 130 7.34 4.96 3.39
N ASP A 131 7.93 4.54 2.25
CA ASP A 131 7.28 3.56 1.38
C ASP A 131 7.16 2.20 2.04
N CYS A 132 8.19 1.72 2.75
CA CYS A 132 8.12 0.47 3.50
C CYS A 132 7.10 0.53 4.63
N ASN A 133 6.99 1.67 5.34
CA ASN A 133 6.02 1.85 6.42
C ASN A 133 4.57 1.87 5.87
N MET A 134 4.36 2.55 4.74
CA MET A 134 3.07 2.57 4.06
C MET A 134 2.66 1.17 3.60
N LEU A 135 3.57 0.41 2.97
CA LEU A 135 3.31 -0.98 2.58
C LEU A 135 3.02 -1.88 3.77
N GLU A 136 3.72 -1.71 4.89
CA GLU A 136 3.45 -2.41 6.14
C GLU A 136 2.00 -2.19 6.59
N THR A 137 1.55 -0.94 6.64
CA THR A 137 0.17 -0.58 6.99
C THR A 137 -0.83 -1.17 6.00
N LEU A 138 -0.56 -1.07 4.69
CA LEU A 138 -1.44 -1.59 3.66
C LEU A 138 -1.59 -3.10 3.71
N PHE A 139 -0.51 -3.84 3.91
CA PHE A 139 -0.53 -5.31 3.97
C PHE A 139 -1.03 -5.85 5.30
N SER A 140 -0.89 -5.10 6.42
CA SER A 140 -1.42 -5.54 7.71
C SER A 140 -2.93 -5.25 7.87
N HIS A 141 -3.41 -4.12 7.34
CA HIS A 141 -4.78 -3.66 7.60
C HIS A 141 -5.68 -3.71 6.37
N THR A 142 -5.23 -3.20 5.22
CA THR A 142 -6.11 -2.84 4.12
C THR A 142 -6.28 -3.97 3.10
N VAL A 143 -5.18 -4.47 2.57
CA VAL A 143 -5.22 -5.38 1.42
C VAL A 143 -5.83 -6.74 1.75
N PRO A 144 -5.44 -7.42 2.87
CA PRO A 144 -6.07 -8.69 3.25
C PRO A 144 -7.57 -8.54 3.54
N GLN A 145 -7.96 -7.46 4.22
CA GLN A 145 -9.36 -7.17 4.54
C GLN A 145 -10.18 -6.92 3.27
N LEU A 146 -9.63 -6.18 2.30
CA LEU A 146 -10.30 -5.92 1.03
C LEU A 146 -10.60 -7.21 0.26
N PHE A 147 -9.60 -8.09 0.10
CA PHE A 147 -9.81 -9.39 -0.54
C PHE A 147 -10.84 -10.25 0.22
N ALA A 148 -10.73 -10.28 1.54
CA ALA A 148 -11.67 -11.01 2.40
C ALA A 148 -13.09 -10.46 2.27
N SER A 149 -13.27 -9.13 2.24
CA SER A 149 -14.58 -8.48 2.08
C SER A 149 -15.20 -8.79 0.73
N VAL A 150 -14.45 -8.72 -0.37
CA VAL A 150 -14.96 -9.06 -1.71
C VAL A 150 -15.40 -10.52 -1.76
N ILE A 151 -14.58 -11.45 -1.23
CA ILE A 151 -14.93 -12.88 -1.23
C ILE A 151 -16.16 -13.14 -0.33
N SER A 152 -16.22 -12.55 0.86
CA SER A 152 -17.35 -12.71 1.77
C SER A 152 -18.66 -12.17 1.19
N ILE A 153 -18.61 -11.00 0.53
CA ILE A 153 -19.77 -10.42 -0.15
C ILE A 153 -20.29 -11.37 -1.24
N ILE A 154 -19.39 -11.92 -2.07
CA ILE A 154 -19.77 -12.86 -3.13
C ILE A 154 -20.40 -14.13 -2.53
N LEU A 155 -19.81 -14.70 -1.47
CA LEU A 155 -20.35 -15.90 -0.81
C LEU A 155 -21.73 -15.64 -0.21
N ILE A 156 -21.90 -14.54 0.52
CA ILE A 156 -23.18 -14.18 1.14
C ILE A 156 -24.21 -13.86 0.05
N ALA A 157 -23.85 -13.10 -0.98
CA ALA A 157 -24.74 -12.81 -2.09
C ALA A 157 -25.22 -14.09 -2.78
N THR A 158 -24.31 -15.01 -3.08
CA THR A 158 -24.65 -16.29 -3.69
C THR A 158 -25.63 -17.07 -2.81
N GLY A 159 -25.38 -17.19 -1.50
CA GLY A 159 -26.28 -17.84 -0.56
C GLY A 159 -27.68 -17.18 -0.51
N MET A 160 -27.72 -15.85 -0.47
CA MET A 160 -28.98 -15.10 -0.43
C MET A 160 -29.78 -15.23 -1.74
N PHE A 161 -29.11 -15.27 -2.90
CA PHE A 161 -29.77 -15.51 -4.19
C PHE A 161 -30.39 -16.93 -4.27
N PHE A 162 -29.73 -17.94 -3.70
CA PHE A 162 -30.30 -19.29 -3.62
C PHE A 162 -31.47 -19.38 -2.63
N TYR A 163 -31.44 -18.57 -1.55
CA TYR A 163 -32.48 -18.56 -0.55
C TYR A 163 -33.77 -17.88 -1.05
N ASN A 164 -33.66 -16.62 -1.54
CA ASN A 164 -34.75 -15.92 -2.22
C ASN A 164 -34.18 -14.87 -3.19
N TRP A 165 -34.27 -15.12 -4.48
CA TRP A 165 -33.68 -14.29 -5.51
C TRP A 165 -34.30 -12.87 -5.60
N GLN A 166 -35.61 -12.73 -5.30
CA GLN A 166 -36.32 -11.44 -5.39
C GLN A 166 -35.85 -10.47 -4.31
N LEU A 167 -35.77 -10.96 -3.09
CA LEU A 167 -35.23 -10.16 -1.97
C LEU A 167 -33.71 -9.93 -2.11
N ALA A 168 -32.97 -10.92 -2.62
CA ALA A 168 -31.54 -10.74 -2.91
C ALA A 168 -31.32 -9.68 -3.99
N LEU A 169 -32.16 -9.61 -5.01
CA LEU A 169 -32.10 -8.53 -6.01
C LEU A 169 -32.38 -7.16 -5.38
N ALA A 170 -33.37 -7.06 -4.49
CA ALA A 170 -33.66 -5.82 -3.76
C ALA A 170 -32.49 -5.41 -2.86
N LEU A 171 -31.83 -6.39 -2.20
CA LEU A 171 -30.66 -6.18 -1.35
C LEU A 171 -29.43 -5.69 -2.13
N PHE A 172 -29.05 -6.42 -3.18
CA PHE A 172 -27.80 -6.18 -3.92
C PHE A 172 -27.97 -5.28 -5.14
N GLY A 173 -29.18 -4.99 -5.58
CA GLY A 173 -29.46 -4.15 -6.74
C GLY A 173 -28.98 -2.70 -6.59
N VAL A 174 -28.81 -2.23 -5.36
CA VAL A 174 -28.25 -0.90 -5.07
C VAL A 174 -26.72 -0.83 -5.22
N VAL A 175 -26.03 -1.98 -5.14
CA VAL A 175 -24.57 -2.06 -5.19
C VAL A 175 -24.01 -1.61 -6.55
N PRO A 176 -24.51 -2.10 -7.71
CA PRO A 176 -24.11 -1.61 -9.01
C PRO A 176 -24.34 -0.10 -9.18
N VAL A 177 -25.44 0.43 -8.63
CA VAL A 177 -25.75 1.87 -8.70
C VAL A 177 -24.72 2.67 -7.92
N ALA A 178 -24.43 2.29 -6.68
CA ALA A 178 -23.40 2.93 -5.85
C ALA A 178 -22.01 2.84 -6.50
N THR A 179 -21.67 1.67 -7.05
CA THR A 179 -20.41 1.47 -7.77
C THR A 179 -20.31 2.39 -9.00
N THR A 180 -21.39 2.53 -9.77
CA THR A 180 -21.43 3.41 -10.94
C THR A 180 -21.18 4.87 -10.55
N VAL A 181 -21.75 5.33 -9.44
CA VAL A 181 -21.52 6.70 -8.93
C VAL A 181 -20.03 6.92 -8.63
N ILE A 182 -19.36 5.97 -7.97
CA ILE A 182 -17.92 6.06 -7.69
C ILE A 182 -17.10 6.08 -8.99
N PHE A 183 -17.41 5.22 -9.96
CA PHE A 183 -16.70 5.20 -11.24
C PHE A 183 -16.87 6.48 -12.05
N LEU A 184 -18.07 7.04 -12.10
CA LEU A 184 -18.34 8.30 -12.78
C LEU A 184 -17.61 9.48 -12.09
N GLY A 185 -17.55 9.48 -10.76
CA GLY A 185 -16.86 10.51 -9.97
C GLY A 185 -15.33 10.40 -10.01
N LYS A 186 -14.77 9.24 -10.38
CA LYS A 186 -13.31 9.00 -10.38
C LYS A 186 -12.53 10.06 -11.14
N ARG A 187 -12.98 10.47 -12.32
CA ARG A 187 -12.29 11.49 -13.15
C ARG A 187 -12.21 12.85 -12.45
N LEU A 188 -13.26 13.22 -11.71
CA LEU A 188 -13.29 14.47 -10.92
C LEU A 188 -12.32 14.39 -9.76
N MET A 189 -12.29 13.26 -9.05
CA MET A 189 -11.34 13.00 -7.97
C MET A 189 -9.90 13.00 -8.44
N ASP A 190 -9.61 12.33 -9.56
CA ASP A 190 -8.25 12.28 -10.12
C ASP A 190 -7.74 13.69 -10.49
N LYS A 191 -8.62 14.54 -11.03
CA LYS A 191 -8.29 15.95 -11.35
C LYS A 191 -8.02 16.74 -10.07
N ALA A 192 -8.89 16.66 -9.06
CA ALA A 192 -8.73 17.36 -7.79
C ALA A 192 -7.45 16.89 -7.05
N ASN A 193 -7.16 15.60 -7.05
CA ASN A 193 -5.95 15.06 -6.46
C ASN A 193 -4.68 15.57 -7.14
N LYS A 194 -4.65 15.63 -8.48
CA LYS A 194 -3.51 16.20 -9.23
C LYS A 194 -3.26 17.66 -8.87
N GLU A 195 -4.32 18.47 -8.83
CA GLU A 195 -4.24 19.88 -8.44
C GLU A 195 -3.72 20.01 -6.99
N TYR A 196 -4.26 19.23 -6.06
CA TYR A 196 -3.79 19.18 -4.67
C TYR A 196 -2.29 18.82 -4.56
N TYR A 197 -1.81 17.80 -5.30
CA TYR A 197 -0.40 17.43 -5.28
C TYR A 197 0.53 18.53 -5.81
N HIS A 198 0.11 19.27 -6.85
CA HIS A 198 0.88 20.41 -7.35
C HIS A 198 0.97 21.52 -6.30
N VAL A 199 -0.17 21.96 -5.78
CA VAL A 199 -0.21 23.04 -4.79
C VAL A 199 0.55 22.66 -3.51
N ARG A 200 0.42 21.42 -3.06
CA ARG A 200 1.17 20.90 -1.90
C ARG A 200 2.69 20.97 -2.13
N ARG A 201 3.15 20.55 -3.31
CA ARG A 201 4.56 20.60 -3.66
C ARG A 201 5.07 22.04 -3.67
N ASP A 202 4.38 22.93 -4.35
CA ASP A 202 4.75 24.33 -4.47
C ASP A 202 4.80 25.01 -3.08
N THR A 203 3.86 24.68 -2.20
CA THR A 203 3.87 25.15 -0.80
C THR A 203 5.07 24.60 -0.03
N THR A 204 5.39 23.32 -0.20
CA THR A 204 6.54 22.68 0.47
C THR A 204 7.85 23.29 -0.02
N GLU A 205 8.00 23.52 -1.34
CA GLU A 205 9.17 24.17 -1.94
C GLU A 205 9.35 25.60 -1.39
N GLN A 206 8.26 26.38 -1.24
CA GLN A 206 8.31 27.72 -0.69
C GLN A 206 8.72 27.74 0.80
N ILE A 207 8.23 26.77 1.60
CA ILE A 207 8.66 26.62 3.00
C ILE A 207 10.14 26.26 3.07
N GLN A 208 10.60 25.35 2.22
CA GLN A 208 12.00 24.93 2.16
C GLN A 208 12.91 26.09 1.75
N GLU A 209 12.54 26.83 0.70
CA GLU A 209 13.25 28.04 0.27
C GLU A 209 13.40 29.06 1.40
N GLY A 210 12.31 29.29 2.16
CA GLY A 210 12.34 30.19 3.30
C GLY A 210 13.23 29.73 4.44
N LEU A 211 13.33 28.43 4.68
CA LEU A 211 14.25 27.88 5.69
C LEU A 211 15.70 27.96 5.24
N GLU A 212 15.99 27.66 3.97
CA GLU A 212 17.33 27.74 3.40
C GLU A 212 17.82 29.20 3.32
N ALA A 213 16.95 30.14 2.95
CA ALA A 213 17.25 31.56 2.84
C ALA A 213 16.94 32.36 4.13
N ALA A 214 16.73 31.68 5.27
CA ALA A 214 16.30 32.35 6.51
C ALA A 214 17.32 33.45 7.01
N GLN A 215 18.59 33.21 6.79
CA GLN A 215 19.63 34.18 7.15
C GLN A 215 19.58 35.43 6.26
N GLU A 216 19.41 35.26 4.98
CA GLU A 216 19.26 36.32 3.99
C GLU A 216 17.99 37.14 4.24
N ILE A 217 16.86 36.46 4.43
CA ILE A 217 15.56 37.09 4.72
C ILE A 217 15.66 37.98 5.93
N LYS A 218 16.29 37.51 7.03
CA LYS A 218 16.51 38.31 8.24
C LYS A 218 17.49 39.44 8.02
N SER A 219 18.57 39.21 7.27
CA SER A 219 19.60 40.25 7.03
C SER A 219 19.07 41.43 6.25
N TYR A 220 18.06 41.23 5.40
CA TYR A 220 17.41 42.27 4.60
C TYR A 220 16.07 42.76 5.16
N ASN A 221 15.68 42.36 6.39
CA ASN A 221 14.38 42.65 7.00
C ASN A 221 13.21 42.23 6.09
N GLY A 222 13.37 41.10 5.42
CA GLY A 222 12.40 40.57 4.43
C GLY A 222 11.29 39.68 5.00
N GLU A 223 11.24 39.49 6.33
CA GLU A 223 10.34 38.52 6.98
C GLU A 223 8.86 38.80 6.67
N ALA A 224 8.44 40.08 6.77
CA ALA A 224 7.05 40.44 6.52
C ALA A 224 6.62 40.12 5.08
N ALA A 225 7.50 40.42 4.10
CA ALA A 225 7.20 40.14 2.69
C ALA A 225 7.22 38.63 2.37
N TYR A 226 8.07 37.85 3.06
CA TYR A 226 8.07 36.39 2.93
C TYR A 226 6.82 35.79 3.56
N CYS A 227 6.43 36.18 4.79
CA CYS A 227 5.25 35.70 5.47
C CYS A 227 3.98 36.00 4.67
N ASP A 228 3.84 37.23 4.12
CA ASP A 228 2.67 37.57 3.28
C ASP A 228 2.55 36.69 2.02
N ARG A 229 3.67 36.30 1.41
CA ARG A 229 3.67 35.37 0.27
C ARG A 229 3.31 33.94 0.69
N LEU A 230 3.89 33.50 1.82
CA LEU A 230 3.62 32.16 2.36
C LEU A 230 2.16 32.03 2.80
N ASP A 231 1.61 33.04 3.46
CA ASP A 231 0.21 33.06 3.88
C ASP A 231 -0.75 32.93 2.69
N LYS A 232 -0.49 33.68 1.60
CA LYS A 232 -1.26 33.57 0.36
C LYS A 232 -1.17 32.15 -0.26
N GLN A 233 0.00 31.54 -0.22
CA GLN A 233 0.19 30.19 -0.72
C GLN A 233 -0.53 29.16 0.16
N LEU A 234 -0.52 29.35 1.48
CA LEU A 234 -1.26 28.52 2.43
C LEU A 234 -2.78 28.65 2.26
N GLU A 235 -3.31 29.84 1.98
CA GLU A 235 -4.73 30.03 1.64
C GLU A 235 -5.11 29.25 0.36
N ILE A 236 -4.27 29.27 -0.67
CA ILE A 236 -4.49 28.49 -1.90
C ILE A 236 -4.44 26.98 -1.60
N TYR A 237 -3.50 26.55 -0.77
CA TYR A 237 -3.37 25.16 -0.35
C TYR A 237 -4.60 24.70 0.44
N GLU A 238 -5.05 25.50 1.42
CA GLU A 238 -6.24 25.21 2.21
C GLU A 238 -7.51 25.11 1.33
N ALA A 239 -7.73 26.08 0.46
CA ALA A 239 -8.87 26.08 -0.45
C ALA A 239 -8.88 24.86 -1.38
N THR A 240 -7.69 24.48 -1.88
CA THR A 240 -7.54 23.30 -2.76
C THR A 240 -7.79 22.02 -1.98
N LEU A 241 -7.27 21.91 -0.76
CA LEU A 241 -7.50 20.78 0.13
C LEU A 241 -9.00 20.64 0.47
N GLN A 242 -9.65 21.70 0.91
CA GLN A 242 -11.07 21.70 1.22
C GLN A 242 -11.92 21.28 0.02
N ARG A 243 -11.62 21.78 -1.20
CA ARG A 243 -12.31 21.37 -2.42
C ARG A 243 -12.15 19.88 -2.70
N GLY A 244 -10.94 19.35 -2.55
CA GLY A 244 -10.65 17.93 -2.72
C GLY A 244 -11.40 17.06 -1.71
N GLU A 245 -11.40 17.44 -0.44
CA GLU A 245 -12.12 16.77 0.63
C GLU A 245 -13.64 16.79 0.42
N PHE A 246 -14.21 17.93 0.02
CA PHE A 246 -15.65 18.04 -0.30
C PHE A 246 -16.05 17.14 -1.46
N LEU A 247 -15.24 17.07 -2.52
CA LEU A 247 -15.50 16.18 -3.65
C LEU A 247 -15.40 14.72 -3.24
N GLY A 248 -14.38 14.36 -2.47
CA GLY A 248 -14.17 13.00 -1.96
C GLY A 248 -15.30 12.56 -1.02
N ALA A 249 -15.59 13.36 0.00
CA ALA A 249 -16.65 13.10 0.95
C ALA A 249 -18.03 13.04 0.29
N GLY A 250 -18.29 13.95 -0.66
CA GLY A 250 -19.54 13.98 -1.42
C GLY A 250 -19.73 12.72 -2.28
N LEU A 251 -18.66 12.28 -2.97
CA LEU A 251 -18.70 11.09 -3.81
C LEU A 251 -18.89 9.80 -3.00
N VAL A 252 -18.03 9.61 -1.98
CA VAL A 252 -18.11 8.43 -1.12
C VAL A 252 -19.40 8.44 -0.29
N GLY A 253 -19.77 9.61 0.28
CA GLY A 253 -20.98 9.76 1.07
C GLY A 253 -22.26 9.54 0.25
N SER A 254 -22.30 9.96 -1.03
CA SER A 254 -23.43 9.66 -1.91
C SER A 254 -23.56 8.16 -2.21
N ALA A 255 -22.43 7.48 -2.49
CA ALA A 255 -22.42 6.04 -2.69
C ALA A 255 -22.87 5.27 -1.43
N GLN A 256 -22.39 5.69 -0.25
CA GLN A 256 -22.83 5.13 1.03
C GLN A 256 -24.32 5.37 1.29
N SER A 257 -24.84 6.56 0.96
CA SER A 257 -26.26 6.87 1.08
C SER A 257 -27.12 6.00 0.16
N ILE A 258 -26.66 5.77 -1.07
CA ILE A 258 -27.33 4.83 -2.01
C ILE A 258 -27.33 3.42 -1.45
N LEU A 259 -26.22 2.94 -0.88
CA LEU A 259 -26.21 1.61 -0.24
C LEU A 259 -27.23 1.52 0.90
N LYS A 260 -27.36 2.55 1.73
CA LYS A 260 -28.38 2.57 2.81
C LYS A 260 -29.81 2.54 2.28
N LEU A 261 -30.08 3.02 1.05
CA LEU A 261 -31.38 2.85 0.41
C LEU A 261 -31.72 1.38 0.12
N GLY A 262 -30.75 0.49 0.09
CA GLY A 262 -30.98 -0.93 -0.01
C GLY A 262 -31.74 -1.52 1.18
N LEU A 263 -31.65 -0.95 2.37
CA LEU A 263 -32.54 -1.31 3.48
C LEU A 263 -33.98 -0.97 3.14
N ALA A 264 -34.23 0.23 2.62
CA ALA A 264 -35.57 0.64 2.20
C ALA A 264 -36.11 -0.24 1.07
N SER A 265 -35.29 -0.62 0.09
CA SER A 265 -35.70 -1.50 -1.01
C SER A 265 -36.10 -2.90 -0.50
N VAL A 266 -35.34 -3.48 0.45
CA VAL A 266 -35.68 -4.77 1.07
C VAL A 266 -36.96 -4.65 1.91
N ILE A 267 -37.16 -3.56 2.64
CA ILE A 267 -38.39 -3.32 3.41
C ILE A 267 -39.60 -3.29 2.47
N ILE A 268 -39.54 -2.50 1.41
CA ILE A 268 -40.66 -2.33 0.47
C ILE A 268 -40.92 -3.63 -0.30
N ALA A 269 -39.89 -4.23 -0.90
CA ALA A 269 -40.00 -5.48 -1.64
C ALA A 269 -40.49 -6.65 -0.76
N GLY A 270 -39.92 -6.74 0.45
CA GLY A 270 -40.28 -7.79 1.40
C GLY A 270 -41.73 -7.64 1.92
N ALA A 271 -42.15 -6.42 2.27
CA ALA A 271 -43.55 -6.18 2.66
C ALA A 271 -44.55 -6.51 1.53
N TYR A 272 -44.17 -6.14 0.28
CA TYR A 272 -45.01 -6.48 -0.90
C TYR A 272 -45.11 -8.00 -1.13
N LEU A 273 -43.96 -8.72 -1.11
CA LEU A 273 -43.92 -10.16 -1.30
C LEU A 273 -44.60 -10.93 -0.15
N LEU A 274 -44.48 -10.44 1.08
CA LEU A 274 -45.18 -10.99 2.24
C LEU A 274 -46.70 -10.82 2.11
N GLY A 275 -47.15 -9.62 1.65
CA GLY A 275 -48.57 -9.36 1.38
C GLY A 275 -49.15 -10.22 0.28
N LEU A 276 -48.34 -10.65 -0.70
CA LEU A 276 -48.73 -11.63 -1.75
C LEU A 276 -48.68 -13.09 -1.25
N GLY A 277 -48.21 -13.36 -0.05
CA GLY A 277 -47.98 -14.72 0.44
C GLY A 277 -46.84 -15.46 -0.26
N SER A 278 -45.99 -14.77 -1.01
CA SER A 278 -44.86 -15.38 -1.76
C SER A 278 -43.67 -15.71 -0.88
N ILE A 279 -43.55 -15.10 0.30
CA ILE A 279 -42.53 -15.34 1.30
C ILE A 279 -43.18 -15.44 2.69
N ASP A 280 -42.52 -16.12 3.59
CA ASP A 280 -42.89 -16.12 5.01
C ASP A 280 -42.23 -15.00 5.81
N MET A 281 -42.79 -14.71 6.97
CA MET A 281 -42.29 -13.65 7.88
C MET A 281 -40.84 -13.90 8.29
N PHE A 282 -40.44 -15.17 8.46
CA PHE A 282 -39.10 -15.50 8.87
C PHE A 282 -38.05 -15.22 7.78
N THR A 283 -38.36 -15.56 6.51
CA THR A 283 -37.53 -15.19 5.36
C THR A 283 -37.35 -13.66 5.28
N TYR A 284 -38.44 -12.91 5.47
CA TYR A 284 -38.35 -11.44 5.49
C TYR A 284 -37.43 -10.93 6.61
N LEU A 285 -37.55 -11.46 7.82
CA LEU A 285 -36.69 -11.09 8.96
C LEU A 285 -35.23 -11.42 8.71
N VAL A 286 -34.91 -12.58 8.11
CA VAL A 286 -33.51 -12.93 7.74
C VAL A 286 -32.94 -11.87 6.84
N PHE A 287 -33.64 -11.43 5.78
CA PHE A 287 -33.15 -10.40 4.87
C PHE A 287 -32.95 -9.06 5.54
N LEU A 288 -33.86 -8.66 6.46
CA LEU A 288 -33.69 -7.43 7.24
C LEU A 288 -32.46 -7.45 8.15
N LEU A 289 -32.18 -8.58 8.79
CA LEU A 289 -31.01 -8.74 9.64
C LEU A 289 -29.71 -8.75 8.82
N VAL A 290 -29.70 -9.45 7.69
CA VAL A 290 -28.55 -9.50 6.78
C VAL A 290 -28.25 -8.12 6.20
N VAL A 291 -29.28 -7.39 5.76
CA VAL A 291 -29.11 -6.05 5.20
C VAL A 291 -28.43 -5.07 6.19
N ALA A 292 -28.77 -5.18 7.47
CA ALA A 292 -28.17 -4.34 8.51
C ALA A 292 -26.65 -4.54 8.66
N SER A 293 -26.13 -5.70 8.28
CA SER A 293 -24.73 -6.06 8.49
C SER A 293 -23.91 -6.07 7.19
N ILE A 294 -24.51 -6.42 6.03
CA ILE A 294 -23.77 -6.67 4.79
C ILE A 294 -23.19 -5.42 4.14
N TYR A 295 -23.79 -4.25 4.38
CA TYR A 295 -23.30 -3.01 3.77
C TYR A 295 -22.00 -2.50 4.36
N ASN A 296 -21.64 -2.89 5.59
CA ASN A 296 -20.35 -2.51 6.18
C ASN A 296 -19.15 -3.05 5.37
N PRO A 297 -19.05 -4.36 5.07
CA PRO A 297 -17.99 -4.87 4.20
C PRO A 297 -17.98 -4.24 2.80
N ILE A 298 -19.14 -3.90 2.24
CA ILE A 298 -19.23 -3.23 0.93
C ILE A 298 -18.67 -1.81 1.00
N MET A 299 -19.00 -1.07 2.07
CA MET A 299 -18.47 0.26 2.31
C MET A 299 -16.95 0.24 2.53
N ASP A 300 -16.43 -0.76 3.24
CA ASP A 300 -14.99 -0.95 3.42
C ASP A 300 -14.27 -1.14 2.08
N VAL A 301 -14.83 -1.91 1.16
CA VAL A 301 -14.29 -2.06 -0.20
C VAL A 301 -14.19 -0.70 -0.89
N PHE A 302 -15.23 0.13 -0.83
CA PHE A 302 -15.23 1.46 -1.45
C PHE A 302 -14.21 2.41 -0.81
N ASN A 303 -14.10 2.42 0.51
CA ASN A 303 -13.13 3.24 1.24
C ASN A 303 -11.68 2.86 0.92
N HIS A 304 -11.41 1.57 0.72
CA HIS A 304 -10.06 1.06 0.47
C HIS A 304 -9.64 1.04 -1.01
N MET A 305 -10.57 1.23 -1.94
CA MET A 305 -10.23 1.22 -3.38
C MET A 305 -9.21 2.30 -3.77
N ALA A 306 -9.34 3.50 -3.21
CA ALA A 306 -8.39 4.60 -3.48
C ALA A 306 -6.97 4.26 -3.00
N THR A 307 -6.86 3.52 -1.91
CA THR A 307 -5.59 3.14 -1.28
C THR A 307 -4.80 2.14 -2.13
N LEU A 308 -5.50 1.31 -2.94
CA LEU A 308 -4.84 0.36 -3.87
C LEU A 308 -4.06 1.05 -4.98
N ILE A 309 -4.48 2.24 -5.41
CA ILE A 309 -3.76 2.99 -6.47
C ILE A 309 -2.40 3.45 -5.93
N LEU A 310 -2.36 3.89 -4.67
CA LEU A 310 -1.11 4.29 -4.02
C LEU A 310 -0.17 3.10 -3.78
N LEU A 311 -0.73 1.92 -3.58
CA LEU A 311 0.05 0.69 -3.40
C LEU A 311 0.93 0.39 -4.61
N ASP A 312 0.40 0.49 -5.83
CA ASP A 312 1.13 0.20 -7.06
C ASP A 312 2.36 1.10 -7.22
N VAL A 313 2.20 2.39 -7.00
CA VAL A 313 3.31 3.37 -7.10
C VAL A 313 4.44 3.02 -6.10
N ARG A 314 4.10 2.63 -4.87
CA ARG A 314 5.08 2.27 -3.84
C ARG A 314 5.81 0.97 -4.15
N ILE A 315 5.07 -0.02 -4.66
CA ILE A 315 5.64 -1.30 -5.09
C ILE A 315 6.62 -1.08 -6.25
N ASP A 316 6.26 -0.25 -7.22
CA ASP A 316 7.12 0.00 -8.39
C ASP A 316 8.43 0.70 -7.99
N ARG A 317 8.42 1.62 -7.02
CA ARG A 317 9.65 2.23 -6.48
C ARG A 317 10.57 1.19 -5.80
N ILE A 318 10.00 0.31 -4.98
CA ILE A 318 10.79 -0.74 -4.32
C ILE A 318 11.31 -1.74 -5.36
N ARG A 319 10.52 -2.05 -6.39
CA ARG A 319 10.95 -2.92 -7.49
C ARG A 319 12.11 -2.28 -8.26
N GLU A 320 12.00 -1.02 -8.64
CA GLU A 320 13.08 -0.27 -9.29
C GLU A 320 14.37 -0.36 -8.47
N MET A 321 14.29 -0.17 -7.15
CA MET A 321 15.46 -0.26 -6.28
C MET A 321 16.04 -1.69 -6.20
N ASN A 322 15.20 -2.71 -6.15
CA ASN A 322 15.65 -4.10 -6.12
C ASN A 322 16.28 -4.56 -7.44
N ASP A 323 15.80 -4.03 -8.57
CA ASP A 323 16.26 -4.39 -9.91
C ASP A 323 17.55 -3.67 -10.32
N MET A 324 18.00 -2.68 -9.52
CA MET A 324 19.27 -1.99 -9.79
C MET A 324 20.45 -2.97 -9.83
N PRO A 325 21.34 -2.84 -10.82
CA PRO A 325 22.49 -3.73 -10.93
C PRO A 325 23.46 -3.53 -9.76
N ALA A 326 23.70 -4.58 -9.00
CA ALA A 326 24.72 -4.59 -7.96
C ALA A 326 26.11 -4.67 -8.59
N GLN A 327 27.08 -4.07 -7.95
CA GLN A 327 28.48 -4.22 -8.33
C GLN A 327 28.92 -5.68 -8.11
N GLN A 328 29.41 -6.31 -9.16
CA GLN A 328 29.89 -7.69 -9.12
C GLN A 328 31.38 -7.73 -8.78
N GLY A 329 31.87 -8.79 -8.14
CA GLY A 329 33.24 -9.00 -7.78
C GLY A 329 33.38 -10.07 -6.72
N ASP A 330 34.59 -10.59 -6.54
CA ASP A 330 34.92 -11.55 -5.49
C ASP A 330 35.05 -10.83 -4.15
N GLU A 331 34.39 -11.35 -3.09
CA GLU A 331 34.48 -10.79 -1.73
C GLU A 331 35.80 -11.07 -1.04
N ASP A 332 36.44 -12.25 -1.36
CA ASP A 332 37.73 -12.66 -0.83
C ASP A 332 38.75 -12.77 -1.96
N CYS A 333 39.64 -11.79 -2.05
CA CYS A 333 40.72 -11.84 -3.02
C CYS A 333 42.08 -11.55 -2.37
N THR A 334 43.06 -12.35 -2.73
CA THR A 334 44.46 -12.07 -2.42
C THR A 334 45.14 -11.40 -3.62
N VAL A 335 45.86 -10.32 -3.37
CA VAL A 335 46.64 -9.62 -4.40
C VAL A 335 48.15 -9.76 -4.11
N GLU A 336 48.92 -9.91 -5.15
CA GLU A 336 50.41 -9.98 -5.07
C GLU A 336 50.97 -8.56 -5.26
N GLY A 337 51.04 -7.80 -4.16
CA GLY A 337 51.45 -6.40 -4.19
C GLY A 337 50.27 -5.42 -4.37
N TYR A 338 50.59 -4.12 -4.42
CA TYR A 338 49.55 -3.05 -4.45
C TYR A 338 49.83 -2.01 -5.55
N ASP A 339 50.52 -2.39 -6.64
CA ASP A 339 50.62 -1.51 -7.80
C ASP A 339 49.28 -1.36 -8.47
N ILE A 340 48.89 -0.07 -8.74
CA ILE A 340 47.68 0.24 -9.51
C ILE A 340 48.09 0.49 -10.95
N CYS A 341 47.52 -0.28 -11.87
CA CYS A 341 47.81 -0.14 -13.29
C CYS A 341 46.53 0.16 -14.08
N PHE A 342 46.55 1.26 -14.84
CA PHE A 342 45.57 1.59 -15.86
C PHE A 342 46.09 1.15 -17.22
N ASP A 343 45.32 0.39 -17.97
CA ASP A 343 45.64 -0.06 -19.30
C ASP A 343 44.50 0.28 -20.27
N LYS A 344 44.73 1.30 -21.12
CA LYS A 344 43.82 1.79 -22.16
C LYS A 344 42.40 2.10 -21.64
N VAL A 345 42.31 2.75 -20.49
CA VAL A 345 41.06 2.99 -19.84
C VAL A 345 40.26 4.09 -20.54
N ASP A 346 39.02 3.74 -20.91
CA ASP A 346 38.01 4.66 -21.42
C ASP A 346 36.88 4.81 -20.41
N PHE A 347 36.48 6.07 -20.17
CA PHE A 347 35.39 6.36 -19.22
C PHE A 347 34.62 7.63 -19.56
N ALA A 348 33.30 7.59 -19.34
CA ALA A 348 32.38 8.71 -19.40
C ALA A 348 31.37 8.62 -18.25
N TYR A 349 30.97 9.72 -17.63
CA TYR A 349 29.87 9.74 -16.68
C TYR A 349 28.51 9.59 -17.38
N GLU A 350 28.40 10.21 -18.56
CA GLU A 350 27.25 10.10 -19.45
C GLU A 350 27.73 9.70 -20.85
N THR A 351 26.92 8.99 -21.58
CA THR A 351 27.26 8.49 -22.93
C THR A 351 27.67 9.60 -23.91
N SER A 352 27.33 10.87 -23.61
CA SER A 352 27.59 12.03 -24.49
C SER A 352 28.98 12.68 -24.31
N LYS A 353 29.64 12.51 -23.13
CA LYS A 353 30.88 13.21 -22.80
C LYS A 353 31.94 12.31 -22.23
N GLN A 354 32.85 11.86 -23.09
CA GLN A 354 33.98 11.04 -22.67
C GLN A 354 34.99 11.85 -21.85
N VAL A 355 35.34 11.37 -20.65
CA VAL A 355 36.23 12.02 -19.67
C VAL A 355 37.63 11.45 -19.72
N LEU A 356 37.79 10.13 -19.84
CA LEU A 356 39.05 9.46 -20.05
C LEU A 356 39.06 8.79 -21.42
N ARG A 357 40.17 8.92 -22.16
CA ARG A 357 40.37 8.32 -23.49
C ARG A 357 41.69 7.60 -23.53
N ASN A 358 41.65 6.25 -23.62
CA ASN A 358 42.82 5.41 -23.78
C ASN A 358 43.94 5.74 -22.75
N VAL A 359 43.56 5.94 -21.48
CA VAL A 359 44.47 6.36 -20.40
C VAL A 359 45.24 5.14 -19.88
N SER A 360 46.58 5.21 -19.91
CA SER A 360 47.47 4.16 -19.40
C SER A 360 48.56 4.75 -18.51
N PHE A 361 48.69 4.27 -17.29
CA PHE A 361 49.80 4.58 -16.36
C PHE A 361 49.86 3.55 -15.24
N THR A 362 50.99 3.54 -14.52
CA THR A 362 51.18 2.68 -13.35
C THR A 362 51.58 3.50 -12.15
N ALA A 363 50.81 3.38 -11.06
CA ALA A 363 51.15 3.92 -9.74
C ALA A 363 51.79 2.79 -8.89
N LYS A 364 53.11 2.87 -8.64
CA LYS A 364 53.84 1.82 -7.92
C LYS A 364 53.64 1.92 -6.41
N GLN A 365 53.52 0.76 -5.77
CA GLN A 365 53.48 0.62 -4.32
C GLN A 365 54.66 1.34 -3.66
N GLY A 366 54.42 2.05 -2.56
CA GLY A 366 55.44 2.74 -1.78
C GLY A 366 56.03 3.99 -2.45
N LYS A 367 55.48 4.41 -3.61
CA LYS A 367 55.89 5.68 -4.31
C LYS A 367 54.71 6.66 -4.41
N VAL A 368 55.04 7.92 -4.46
CA VAL A 368 54.06 8.98 -4.73
C VAL A 368 53.93 9.13 -6.24
N THR A 369 52.69 8.98 -6.74
CA THR A 369 52.35 9.25 -8.13
C THR A 369 51.44 10.48 -8.20
N ALA A 370 51.85 11.54 -8.88
CA ALA A 370 51.10 12.79 -9.03
C ALA A 370 50.40 12.81 -10.39
N LEU A 371 49.07 12.99 -10.41
CA LEU A 371 48.27 13.25 -11.59
C LEU A 371 48.20 14.76 -11.83
N VAL A 372 48.83 15.25 -12.90
CA VAL A 372 48.90 16.68 -13.26
C VAL A 372 48.15 16.95 -14.57
N GLY A 373 47.56 18.12 -14.70
CA GLY A 373 46.83 18.52 -15.90
C GLY A 373 45.81 19.64 -15.62
N PRO A 374 45.12 20.16 -16.65
CA PRO A 374 44.12 21.22 -16.53
C PRO A 374 42.92 20.81 -15.71
N SER A 375 42.14 21.78 -15.23
CA SER A 375 40.82 21.48 -14.62
C SER A 375 39.91 20.76 -15.61
N GLY A 376 39.21 19.71 -15.17
CA GLY A 376 38.40 18.86 -16.04
C GLY A 376 39.18 17.76 -16.79
N GLY A 377 40.53 17.68 -16.63
CA GLY A 377 41.38 16.68 -17.31
C GLY A 377 41.28 15.24 -16.75
N GLY A 378 40.24 14.87 -16.00
CA GLY A 378 39.99 13.49 -15.55
C GLY A 378 40.81 13.02 -14.34
N LYS A 379 41.61 13.91 -13.67
CA LYS A 379 42.49 13.54 -12.53
C LYS A 379 41.68 12.90 -11.36
N SER A 380 40.68 13.58 -10.90
CA SER A 380 39.81 13.10 -9.80
C SER A 380 39.01 11.89 -10.24
N THR A 381 38.61 11.84 -11.51
CA THR A 381 37.92 10.68 -12.11
C THR A 381 38.80 9.45 -12.06
N SER A 382 40.10 9.56 -12.46
CA SER A 382 41.04 8.45 -12.40
C SER A 382 41.20 7.90 -10.97
N ALA A 383 41.30 8.79 -9.96
CA ALA A 383 41.37 8.37 -8.56
C ALA A 383 40.10 7.64 -8.10
N LYS A 384 38.93 8.14 -8.49
CA LYS A 384 37.65 7.50 -8.19
C LYS A 384 37.46 6.15 -8.89
N LEU A 385 37.98 6.00 -10.12
CA LEU A 385 37.98 4.74 -10.86
C LEU A 385 38.95 3.71 -10.26
N ALA A 386 40.11 4.16 -9.76
CA ALA A 386 41.04 3.30 -9.01
C ALA A 386 40.39 2.72 -7.75
N ALA A 387 39.52 3.49 -7.08
CA ALA A 387 38.72 3.04 -5.94
C ALA A 387 37.42 2.30 -6.36
N ARG A 388 37.22 2.09 -7.65
CA ARG A 388 36.03 1.45 -8.23
C ARG A 388 34.71 2.08 -7.81
N PHE A 389 34.65 3.43 -7.76
CA PHE A 389 33.38 4.12 -7.55
C PHE A 389 32.42 3.98 -8.73
N TRP A 390 33.00 3.84 -9.94
CA TRP A 390 32.34 3.53 -11.20
C TRP A 390 33.05 2.39 -11.90
N ASP A 391 32.34 1.59 -12.67
CA ASP A 391 32.94 0.65 -13.59
C ASP A 391 33.33 1.33 -14.90
N ILE A 392 34.43 0.91 -15.51
CA ILE A 392 34.96 1.49 -16.75
C ILE A 392 34.20 0.97 -17.98
N HIS A 393 34.19 1.77 -19.05
CA HIS A 393 33.57 1.37 -20.33
C HIS A 393 34.52 0.57 -21.24
N GLY A 394 35.82 0.77 -21.10
CA GLY A 394 36.82 0.06 -21.89
C GLY A 394 38.16 0.09 -21.19
N GLY A 395 39.05 -0.85 -21.60
CA GLY A 395 40.34 -1.03 -20.97
C GLY A 395 40.31 -1.88 -19.72
N LYS A 396 41.30 -1.72 -18.85
CA LYS A 396 41.45 -2.50 -17.62
C LYS A 396 42.14 -1.70 -16.53
N ILE A 397 41.66 -1.85 -15.28
CA ILE A 397 42.36 -1.35 -14.10
C ILE A 397 42.73 -2.55 -13.21
N THR A 398 43.96 -2.62 -12.77
CA THR A 398 44.44 -3.73 -11.92
C THR A 398 45.05 -3.22 -10.63
N LEU A 399 44.86 -3.96 -9.54
CA LEU A 399 45.55 -3.82 -8.26
C LEU A 399 46.38 -5.08 -8.00
N GLY A 400 47.71 -4.93 -7.91
CA GLY A 400 48.62 -6.10 -7.76
C GLY A 400 48.46 -7.13 -8.87
N GLY A 401 48.23 -6.68 -10.12
CA GLY A 401 48.02 -7.55 -11.28
C GLY A 401 46.61 -8.11 -11.45
N ARG A 402 45.76 -8.04 -10.42
CA ARG A 402 44.36 -8.49 -10.46
C ARG A 402 43.43 -7.39 -10.95
N ASP A 403 42.49 -7.73 -11.80
CA ASP A 403 41.47 -6.84 -12.29
C ASP A 403 40.49 -6.44 -11.17
N ILE A 404 40.32 -5.14 -10.93
CA ILE A 404 39.43 -4.62 -9.86
C ILE A 404 37.94 -4.83 -10.16
N SER A 405 37.57 -5.22 -11.40
CA SER A 405 36.19 -5.51 -11.77
C SER A 405 35.75 -6.92 -11.37
N LYS A 406 36.71 -7.77 -11.07
CA LYS A 406 36.52 -9.17 -10.67
C LYS A 406 36.84 -9.31 -9.19
#